data_32d08072d009b2ca1e408e427d2a08c0
#
_entry.id   32d08072d009b2ca1e408e427d2a08c0
#
_cell.length_a   1.000
_cell.length_b   1.000
_cell.length_c   1.000
_cell.angle_alpha   90.00
_cell.angle_beta   90.00
_cell.angle_gamma   90.00
#
_symmetry.space_group_name_H-M   'P 1'
#
loop_
_entity.id
_entity.type
_entity.pdbx_description
1 polymer ?
#
loop_
_entity_poly.entity_id
_entity_poly.type
_entity_poly.pdbx_seq_one_letter_code
_entity_poly.pdbx_strand_id
1 'polypeptide(L)'
;QRQMCIRDRGSIGGAVFMNAGAYGGEIAHILVSAQVLTKDGDIRTIDARDMRFGYRRSVLQETGEVIISAKFNLKPGDYEQIKHEMNRLNHLRELKQPLEYPSCGSVFKRPPGHFAGQLIMEANLKGHRIGGVEVSTKHAGFMVNVDQGTAKDYEDLIADVIAKVKENSGVTLEPEVRIIGDKLN
;
A
#
# COMPACT_ATOMS: atom_id res chain seq x y z
N GLN A 1 -14.31 -4.34 -6.43
CA GLN A 1 -13.56 -4.24 -5.16
C GLN A 1 -12.52 -5.34 -4.99
N ARG A 2 -12.87 -6.63 -5.18
CA ARG A 2 -11.91 -7.74 -5.12
C ARG A 2 -10.72 -7.58 -6.07
N GLN A 3 -10.95 -7.11 -7.28
CA GLN A 3 -9.89 -6.96 -8.28
C GLN A 3 -8.90 -5.85 -7.95
N MET A 4 -9.33 -4.79 -7.30
CA MET A 4 -8.44 -3.71 -6.85
C MET A 4 -7.49 -4.17 -5.76
N CYS A 5 -7.97 -4.93 -4.79
CA CYS A 5 -7.14 -5.46 -3.70
C CYS A 5 -6.16 -6.55 -4.18
N ILE A 6 -6.60 -7.40 -5.12
CA ILE A 6 -5.82 -8.56 -5.58
C ILE A 6 -4.68 -8.16 -6.51
N ARG A 7 -4.79 -7.08 -7.30
CA ARG A 7 -3.82 -6.78 -8.36
C ARG A 7 -3.12 -5.44 -8.22
N ASP A 8 -3.35 -4.73 -7.12
CA ASP A 8 -2.74 -3.41 -6.89
C ASP A 8 -2.84 -2.51 -8.14
N ARG A 9 -4.01 -2.52 -8.75
CA ARG A 9 -4.32 -1.68 -9.90
C ARG A 9 -4.98 -0.40 -9.41
N GLY A 10 -4.16 0.49 -8.92
CA GLY A 10 -4.58 1.85 -8.63
C GLY A 10 -4.66 2.70 -9.91
N SER A 11 -5.22 3.90 -9.77
CA SER A 11 -5.13 4.91 -10.82
C SER A 11 -3.69 5.45 -10.93
N ILE A 12 -3.34 6.00 -12.09
CA ILE A 12 -2.07 6.73 -12.28
C ILE A 12 -1.95 7.87 -11.26
N GLY A 13 -3.03 8.61 -11.02
CA GLY A 13 -3.05 9.67 -10.03
C GLY A 13 -2.72 9.16 -8.62
N GLY A 14 -3.34 8.06 -8.18
CA GLY A 14 -3.02 7.44 -6.90
C GLY A 14 -1.58 6.94 -6.82
N ALA A 15 -1.05 6.39 -7.92
CA ALA A 15 0.35 5.94 -7.97
C ALA A 15 1.34 7.10 -7.81
N VAL A 16 1.12 8.23 -8.48
CA VAL A 16 1.93 9.46 -8.31
C VAL A 16 1.77 10.03 -6.92
N PHE A 17 0.53 10.13 -6.41
CA PHE A 17 0.23 10.66 -5.08
C PHE A 17 0.97 9.92 -3.96
N MET A 18 1.08 8.60 -4.05
CA MET A 18 1.71 7.75 -3.05
C MET A 18 3.17 7.40 -3.36
N ASN A 19 3.77 7.91 -4.46
CA ASN A 19 5.04 7.40 -4.96
C ASN A 19 5.03 5.86 -4.98
N ALA A 20 4.04 5.28 -5.64
CA ALA A 20 3.85 3.83 -5.63
C ALA A 20 5.10 3.12 -6.13
N GLY A 21 5.52 2.10 -5.40
CA GLY A 21 6.70 1.33 -5.73
C GLY A 21 6.62 -0.11 -5.24
N ALA A 22 7.22 -1.01 -6.01
CA ALA A 22 7.39 -2.42 -5.68
C ALA A 22 8.56 -3.01 -6.48
N TYR A 23 9.20 -4.04 -5.93
CA TYR A 23 10.27 -4.78 -6.61
C TYR A 23 11.41 -3.90 -7.14
N GLY A 24 11.79 -2.87 -6.38
CA GLY A 24 12.91 -1.97 -6.72
C GLY A 24 12.56 -0.82 -7.69
N GLY A 25 11.33 -0.76 -8.20
CA GLY A 25 10.83 0.36 -9.00
C GLY A 25 9.87 1.24 -8.21
N GLU A 26 9.86 2.55 -8.48
CA GLU A 26 8.88 3.49 -7.95
C GLU A 26 8.61 4.63 -8.94
N ILE A 27 7.51 5.33 -8.73
CA ILE A 27 7.07 6.44 -9.62
C ILE A 27 8.13 7.53 -9.74
N ALA A 28 8.84 7.86 -8.67
CA ALA A 28 9.90 8.86 -8.67
C ALA A 28 10.98 8.61 -9.73
N HIS A 29 11.21 7.34 -10.10
CA HIS A 29 12.24 6.99 -11.10
C HIS A 29 11.85 7.32 -12.54
N ILE A 30 10.57 7.49 -12.82
CA ILE A 30 10.06 7.63 -14.19
C ILE A 30 9.21 8.89 -14.41
N LEU A 31 8.72 9.54 -13.35
CA LEU A 31 7.92 10.76 -13.49
C LEU A 31 8.79 11.92 -14.02
N VAL A 32 8.25 12.65 -14.97
CA VAL A 32 8.81 13.94 -15.46
C VAL A 32 8.08 15.10 -14.80
N SER A 33 6.74 15.10 -14.89
CA SER A 33 5.88 16.13 -14.32
C SER A 33 4.45 15.60 -14.16
N ALA A 34 3.65 16.31 -13.39
CA ALA A 34 2.21 16.10 -13.31
C ALA A 34 1.46 17.42 -13.40
N GLN A 35 0.29 17.40 -14.06
CA GLN A 35 -0.67 18.48 -13.96
C GLN A 35 -1.62 18.20 -12.79
N VAL A 36 -1.84 19.22 -11.99
CA VAL A 36 -2.69 19.14 -10.80
C VAL A 36 -3.73 20.24 -10.81
N LEU A 37 -4.91 19.94 -10.25
CA LEU A 37 -5.92 20.91 -9.92
C LEU A 37 -5.69 21.38 -8.49
N THR A 38 -5.52 22.67 -8.31
CA THR A 38 -5.37 23.31 -7.00
C THR A 38 -6.71 23.41 -6.27
N LYS A 39 -6.69 23.75 -4.99
CA LYS A 39 -7.92 24.00 -4.20
C LYS A 39 -8.71 25.22 -4.70
N ASP A 40 -8.05 26.15 -5.37
CA ASP A 40 -8.66 27.36 -5.92
C ASP A 40 -9.26 27.15 -7.32
N GLY A 41 -9.11 25.92 -7.87
CA GLY A 41 -9.66 25.55 -9.17
C GLY A 41 -8.69 25.77 -10.35
N ASP A 42 -7.47 26.20 -10.10
CA ASP A 42 -6.45 26.44 -11.13
C ASP A 42 -5.73 25.15 -11.49
N ILE A 43 -5.28 25.05 -12.74
CA ILE A 43 -4.44 23.95 -13.22
C ILE A 43 -2.98 24.43 -13.28
N ARG A 44 -2.09 23.71 -12.59
CA ARG A 44 -0.65 23.95 -12.67
C ARG A 44 0.14 22.69 -12.94
N THR A 45 1.37 22.84 -13.41
CA THR A 45 2.31 21.72 -13.60
C THR A 45 3.32 21.71 -12.46
N ILE A 46 3.57 20.53 -11.90
CA ILE A 46 4.61 20.27 -10.91
C ILE A 46 5.65 19.35 -11.53
N ASP A 47 6.92 19.75 -11.52
CA ASP A 47 8.02 18.91 -11.96
C ASP A 47 8.32 17.81 -10.95
N ALA A 48 8.88 16.68 -11.41
CA ALA A 48 9.20 15.53 -10.55
C ALA A 48 10.11 15.91 -9.36
N ARG A 49 11.07 16.83 -9.55
CA ARG A 49 11.97 17.34 -8.50
C ARG A 49 11.22 18.06 -7.36
N ASP A 50 10.07 18.68 -7.69
CA ASP A 50 9.27 19.46 -6.74
C ASP A 50 8.20 18.59 -6.04
N MET A 51 8.03 17.34 -6.48
CA MET A 51 7.12 16.37 -5.86
C MET A 51 7.55 15.92 -4.46
N ARG A 52 8.80 16.17 -4.05
CA ARG A 52 9.36 15.77 -2.75
C ARG A 52 9.04 14.31 -2.40
N PHE A 53 9.26 13.42 -3.36
CA PHE A 53 8.98 12.01 -3.19
C PHE A 53 9.77 11.37 -2.05
N GLY A 54 9.10 10.49 -1.32
CA GLY A 54 9.66 9.63 -0.30
C GLY A 54 8.88 8.33 -0.23
N TYR A 55 9.21 7.49 0.73
CA TYR A 55 8.49 6.22 0.93
C TYR A 55 7.00 6.50 1.22
N ARG A 56 6.12 6.09 0.28
CA ARG A 56 4.67 6.32 0.32
C ARG A 56 4.28 7.79 0.49
N ARG A 57 5.09 8.71 -0.06
CA ARG A 57 4.91 10.15 0.13
C ARG A 57 5.15 10.94 -1.15
N SER A 58 4.34 11.99 -1.34
CA SER A 58 4.59 13.12 -2.25
C SER A 58 4.13 14.43 -1.61
N VAL A 59 4.50 15.56 -2.19
CA VAL A 59 4.05 16.90 -1.76
C VAL A 59 2.52 17.03 -1.80
N LEU A 60 1.85 16.28 -2.65
CA LEU A 60 0.40 16.35 -2.84
C LEU A 60 -0.38 15.92 -1.60
N GLN A 61 0.23 15.15 -0.70
CA GLN A 61 -0.38 14.80 0.59
C GLN A 61 -0.46 15.98 1.54
N GLU A 62 0.39 16.98 1.35
CA GLU A 62 0.41 18.22 2.13
C GLU A 62 -0.47 19.29 1.48
N THR A 63 -0.40 19.43 0.16
CA THR A 63 -1.15 20.47 -0.58
C THR A 63 -2.61 20.09 -0.80
N GLY A 64 -2.91 18.78 -0.89
CA GLY A 64 -4.26 18.28 -1.15
C GLY A 64 -4.75 18.51 -2.58
N GLU A 65 -3.82 18.79 -3.51
CA GLU A 65 -4.11 18.97 -4.93
C GLU A 65 -4.43 17.64 -5.62
N VAL A 66 -5.28 17.69 -6.64
CA VAL A 66 -5.73 16.50 -7.38
C VAL A 66 -4.96 16.36 -8.69
N ILE A 67 -4.41 15.18 -8.95
CA ILE A 67 -3.67 14.89 -10.19
C ILE A 67 -4.66 14.72 -11.35
N ILE A 68 -4.47 15.50 -12.41
CA ILE A 68 -5.24 15.43 -13.65
C ILE A 68 -4.51 14.55 -14.67
N SER A 69 -3.20 14.75 -14.82
CA SER A 69 -2.37 14.01 -15.76
C SER A 69 -0.94 13.85 -15.25
N ALA A 70 -0.22 12.87 -15.77
CA ALA A 70 1.18 12.64 -15.44
C ALA A 70 1.97 12.32 -16.72
N LYS A 71 3.17 12.91 -16.83
CA LYS A 71 4.13 12.65 -17.90
C LYS A 71 5.26 11.78 -17.37
N PHE A 72 5.52 10.67 -18.05
CA PHE A 72 6.59 9.73 -17.70
C PHE A 72 7.67 9.71 -18.78
N ASN A 73 8.91 9.49 -18.36
CA ASN A 73 10.02 9.17 -19.25
C ASN A 73 10.34 7.68 -19.13
N LEU A 74 10.04 6.94 -20.19
CA LEU A 74 10.24 5.49 -20.23
C LEU A 74 11.32 5.15 -21.25
N LYS A 75 12.07 4.08 -21.00
CA LYS A 75 13.04 3.56 -21.96
C LYS A 75 12.33 2.54 -22.86
N PRO A 76 12.57 2.57 -24.18
CA PRO A 76 12.16 1.50 -25.07
C PRO A 76 12.75 0.16 -24.63
N GLY A 77 12.01 -0.92 -24.76
CA GLY A 77 12.46 -2.25 -24.41
C GLY A 77 11.85 -3.31 -25.31
N ASP A 78 12.38 -4.51 -25.23
CA ASP A 78 11.84 -5.66 -25.95
C ASP A 78 10.52 -6.11 -25.32
N TYR A 79 9.49 -6.27 -26.16
CA TYR A 79 8.14 -6.61 -25.72
C TYR A 79 8.08 -7.96 -24.97
N GLU A 80 8.75 -8.99 -25.49
CA GLU A 80 8.68 -10.32 -24.89
C GLU A 80 9.40 -10.37 -23.56
N GLN A 81 10.54 -9.67 -23.42
CA GLN A 81 11.25 -9.53 -22.16
C GLN A 81 10.43 -8.78 -21.12
N ILE A 82 9.81 -7.66 -21.50
CA ILE A 82 8.93 -6.88 -20.60
C ILE A 82 7.76 -7.74 -20.14
N LYS A 83 7.10 -8.43 -21.04
CA LYS A 83 5.96 -9.31 -20.74
C LYS A 83 6.36 -10.47 -19.84
N HIS A 84 7.51 -11.10 -20.11
CA HIS A 84 8.04 -12.16 -19.27
C HIS A 84 8.27 -11.67 -17.84
N GLU A 85 8.91 -10.52 -17.66
CA GLU A 85 9.18 -9.95 -16.35
C GLU A 85 7.88 -9.56 -15.62
N MET A 86 6.92 -8.96 -16.30
CA MET A 86 5.60 -8.69 -15.72
C MET A 86 4.91 -9.96 -15.24
N ASN A 87 4.94 -11.02 -16.02
CA ASN A 87 4.34 -12.31 -15.64
C ASN A 87 5.09 -12.93 -14.45
N ARG A 88 6.41 -12.87 -14.45
CA ARG A 88 7.24 -13.34 -13.33
C ARG A 88 6.91 -12.62 -12.02
N LEU A 89 6.80 -11.28 -12.06
CA LEU A 89 6.44 -10.48 -10.89
C LEU A 89 5.01 -10.75 -10.41
N ASN A 90 4.06 -10.91 -11.33
CA ASN A 90 2.69 -11.28 -10.99
C ASN A 90 2.64 -12.65 -10.31
N HIS A 91 3.35 -13.63 -10.85
CA HIS A 91 3.43 -14.98 -10.25
C HIS A 91 4.04 -14.95 -8.85
N LEU A 92 5.13 -14.19 -8.65
CA LEU A 92 5.71 -14.01 -7.31
C LEU A 92 4.72 -13.40 -6.32
N ARG A 93 3.88 -12.48 -6.80
CA ARG A 93 2.84 -11.85 -5.98
C ARG A 93 1.75 -12.86 -5.61
N GLU A 94 1.28 -13.65 -6.56
CA GLU A 94 0.30 -14.72 -6.34
C GLU A 94 0.80 -15.78 -5.33
N LEU A 95 2.08 -16.14 -5.41
CA LEU A 95 2.68 -17.08 -4.47
C LEU A 95 2.78 -16.54 -3.05
N LYS A 96 3.03 -15.24 -2.88
CA LYS A 96 3.35 -14.64 -1.58
C LYS A 96 2.18 -13.93 -0.89
N GLN A 97 1.16 -13.50 -1.63
CA GLN A 97 0.05 -12.72 -1.10
C GLN A 97 -1.22 -13.56 -0.98
N PRO A 98 -2.07 -13.31 0.04
CA PRO A 98 -3.32 -14.05 0.27
C PRO A 98 -4.43 -13.55 -0.66
N LEU A 99 -4.31 -13.82 -1.98
CA LEU A 99 -5.22 -13.30 -3.00
C LEU A 99 -6.59 -13.98 -2.99
N GLU A 100 -6.73 -15.07 -2.28
CA GLU A 100 -7.95 -15.85 -2.08
C GLU A 100 -8.98 -15.15 -1.19
N TYR A 101 -8.53 -14.23 -0.33
CA TYR A 101 -9.38 -13.50 0.61
C TYR A 101 -9.42 -12.00 0.31
N PRO A 102 -10.53 -11.31 0.63
CA PRO A 102 -10.58 -9.85 0.62
C PRO A 102 -9.57 -9.25 1.60
N SER A 103 -8.78 -8.28 1.14
CA SER A 103 -7.83 -7.54 1.97
C SER A 103 -7.58 -6.13 1.41
N CYS A 104 -7.00 -5.25 2.22
CA CYS A 104 -6.55 -3.91 1.81
C CYS A 104 -5.07 -3.88 1.39
N GLY A 105 -4.43 -5.03 1.21
CA GLY A 105 -2.99 -5.13 0.99
C GLY A 105 -2.20 -5.17 2.30
N SER A 106 -0.96 -4.70 2.28
CA SER A 106 -0.13 -4.57 3.48
C SER A 106 -0.73 -3.54 4.44
N VAL A 107 -0.92 -3.93 5.70
CA VAL A 107 -1.61 -3.11 6.70
C VAL A 107 -0.70 -2.04 7.28
N PHE A 108 0.57 -2.36 7.45
CA PHE A 108 1.54 -1.49 8.13
C PHE A 108 2.64 -1.02 7.21
N LYS A 109 3.10 0.22 7.44
CA LYS A 109 4.31 0.76 6.85
C LYS A 109 5.52 -0.07 7.28
N ARG A 110 6.58 -0.05 6.48
CA ARG A 110 7.84 -0.66 6.86
C ARG A 110 8.51 0.16 7.95
N PRO A 111 8.73 -0.38 9.17
CA PRO A 111 9.45 0.33 10.22
C PRO A 111 10.93 0.51 9.84
N PRO A 112 11.60 1.58 10.30
CA PRO A 112 13.04 1.76 10.09
C PRO A 112 13.83 0.54 10.58
N GLY A 113 14.67 -0.03 9.71
CA GLY A 113 15.51 -1.19 10.03
C GLY A 113 14.80 -2.54 10.14
N HIS A 114 13.47 -2.59 10.00
CA HIS A 114 12.68 -3.81 10.18
C HIS A 114 11.72 -4.07 9.03
N PHE A 115 11.08 -5.24 9.04
CA PHE A 115 9.95 -5.58 8.18
C PHE A 115 8.74 -5.86 9.04
N ALA A 116 7.64 -5.14 8.82
CA ALA A 116 6.42 -5.30 9.63
C ALA A 116 5.92 -6.74 9.68
N GLY A 117 5.86 -7.43 8.52
CA GLY A 117 5.44 -8.84 8.48
C GLY A 117 6.34 -9.79 9.28
N GLN A 118 7.64 -9.50 9.36
CA GLN A 118 8.58 -10.29 10.17
C GLN A 118 8.30 -10.09 11.66
N LEU A 119 8.15 -8.85 12.13
CA LEU A 119 7.83 -8.54 13.52
C LEU A 119 6.51 -9.18 13.96
N ILE A 120 5.49 -9.16 13.08
CA ILE A 120 4.19 -9.80 13.34
C ILE A 120 4.34 -11.33 13.43
N MET A 121 5.18 -11.93 12.59
CA MET A 121 5.47 -13.36 12.62
C MET A 121 6.25 -13.75 13.89
N GLU A 122 7.26 -12.97 14.29
CA GLU A 122 8.04 -13.18 15.51
C GLU A 122 7.20 -13.03 16.78
N ALA A 123 6.12 -12.22 16.73
CA ALA A 123 5.12 -12.11 17.80
C ALA A 123 4.08 -13.26 17.76
N ASN A 124 4.25 -14.27 16.88
CA ASN A 124 3.34 -15.42 16.71
C ASN A 124 1.88 -15.04 16.38
N LEU A 125 1.69 -13.97 15.58
CA LEU A 125 0.35 -13.45 15.27
C LEU A 125 -0.23 -13.95 13.95
N LYS A 126 0.45 -14.84 13.20
CA LYS A 126 -0.16 -15.48 12.01
C LYS A 126 -1.38 -16.30 12.43
N GLY A 127 -2.51 -16.09 11.73
CA GLY A 127 -3.78 -16.72 12.08
C GLY A 127 -4.49 -16.10 13.28
N HIS A 128 -3.92 -15.06 13.90
CA HIS A 128 -4.59 -14.34 14.98
C HIS A 128 -5.83 -13.62 14.45
N ARG A 129 -6.98 -13.84 15.09
CA ARG A 129 -8.29 -13.47 14.58
C ARG A 129 -9.08 -12.65 15.60
N ILE A 130 -9.78 -11.62 15.10
CA ILE A 130 -10.82 -10.88 15.84
C ILE A 130 -12.05 -10.83 14.94
N GLY A 131 -13.18 -11.33 15.44
CA GLY A 131 -14.41 -11.46 14.65
C GLY A 131 -14.18 -12.23 13.35
N GLY A 132 -14.53 -11.62 12.22
CA GLY A 132 -14.34 -12.20 10.88
C GLY A 132 -13.01 -11.86 10.20
N VAL A 133 -12.09 -11.15 10.86
CA VAL A 133 -10.81 -10.71 10.29
C VAL A 133 -9.64 -11.45 10.94
N GLU A 134 -8.63 -11.79 10.14
CA GLU A 134 -7.48 -12.60 10.55
C GLU A 134 -6.17 -12.05 9.99
N VAL A 135 -5.09 -12.13 10.77
CA VAL A 135 -3.72 -11.96 10.24
C VAL A 135 -3.42 -13.15 9.33
N SER A 136 -3.16 -12.88 8.06
CA SER A 136 -2.98 -13.94 7.07
C SER A 136 -1.87 -14.92 7.46
N THR A 137 -2.18 -16.21 7.40
CA THR A 137 -1.21 -17.29 7.60
C THR A 137 -0.19 -17.36 6.48
N LYS A 138 -0.55 -16.89 5.27
CA LYS A 138 0.34 -16.84 4.09
C LYS A 138 1.33 -15.67 4.17
N HIS A 139 0.86 -14.47 4.55
CA HIS A 139 1.70 -13.27 4.63
C HIS A 139 1.31 -12.41 5.83
N ALA A 140 2.10 -12.44 6.89
CA ALA A 140 1.79 -11.78 8.17
C ALA A 140 1.60 -10.25 8.10
N GLY A 141 2.05 -9.59 7.03
CA GLY A 141 1.80 -8.16 6.80
C GLY A 141 0.39 -7.84 6.28
N PHE A 142 -0.43 -8.86 6.00
CA PHE A 142 -1.79 -8.74 5.49
C PHE A 142 -2.81 -9.16 6.55
N MET A 143 -3.88 -8.42 6.65
CA MET A 143 -5.10 -8.84 7.36
C MET A 143 -6.16 -9.15 6.31
N VAL A 144 -6.84 -10.27 6.47
CA VAL A 144 -7.80 -10.82 5.52
C VAL A 144 -9.17 -10.99 6.16
N ASN A 145 -10.22 -10.73 5.39
CA ASN A 145 -11.58 -11.02 5.82
C ASN A 145 -11.92 -12.47 5.45
N VAL A 146 -11.96 -13.34 6.45
CA VAL A 146 -12.21 -14.77 6.26
C VAL A 146 -13.65 -15.18 6.52
N ASP A 147 -14.43 -14.33 7.24
CA ASP A 147 -15.78 -14.70 7.69
C ASP A 147 -16.63 -13.46 8.01
N GLN A 148 -17.06 -12.72 7.01
CA GLN A 148 -17.95 -11.55 7.15
C GLN A 148 -17.50 -10.51 8.22
N GLY A 149 -16.18 -10.34 8.37
CA GLY A 149 -15.61 -9.39 9.32
C GLY A 149 -16.06 -7.96 9.07
N THR A 150 -16.32 -7.24 10.16
CA THR A 150 -16.72 -5.84 10.15
C THR A 150 -15.51 -4.90 10.08
N ALA A 151 -15.75 -3.60 9.79
CA ALA A 151 -14.72 -2.58 9.88
C ALA A 151 -14.15 -2.48 11.31
N LYS A 152 -15.03 -2.66 12.32
CA LYS A 152 -14.61 -2.67 13.72
C LYS A 152 -13.67 -3.83 14.03
N ASP A 153 -13.97 -5.05 13.57
CA ASP A 153 -13.07 -6.20 13.74
C ASP A 153 -11.69 -5.92 13.15
N TYR A 154 -11.66 -5.23 11.99
CA TYR A 154 -10.41 -4.86 11.33
C TYR A 154 -9.61 -3.82 12.12
N GLU A 155 -10.27 -2.79 12.65
CA GLU A 155 -9.65 -1.77 13.50
C GLU A 155 -9.15 -2.37 14.82
N ASP A 156 -9.95 -3.21 15.47
CA ASP A 156 -9.58 -3.89 16.72
C ASP A 156 -8.37 -4.82 16.49
N LEU A 157 -8.33 -5.54 15.37
CA LEU A 157 -7.19 -6.40 15.03
C LEU A 157 -5.92 -5.57 14.76
N ILE A 158 -6.01 -4.41 14.10
CA ILE A 158 -4.88 -3.50 13.91
C ILE A 158 -4.33 -3.06 15.27
N ALA A 159 -5.21 -2.62 16.18
CA ALA A 159 -4.81 -2.13 17.50
C ALA A 159 -4.13 -3.23 18.33
N ASP A 160 -4.70 -4.43 18.33
CA ASP A 160 -4.16 -5.58 19.06
C ASP A 160 -2.79 -6.03 18.51
N VAL A 161 -2.63 -6.08 17.19
CA VAL A 161 -1.33 -6.41 16.55
C VAL A 161 -0.27 -5.36 16.88
N ILE A 162 -0.62 -4.06 16.88
CA ILE A 162 0.31 -2.99 17.29
C ILE A 162 0.78 -3.21 18.74
N ALA A 163 -0.15 -3.48 19.65
CA ALA A 163 0.15 -3.68 21.06
C ALA A 163 1.08 -4.89 21.28
N LYS A 164 0.75 -6.04 20.70
CA LYS A 164 1.50 -7.29 20.84
C LYS A 164 2.88 -7.23 20.20
N VAL A 165 3.01 -6.61 19.01
CA VAL A 165 4.32 -6.41 18.38
C VAL A 165 5.19 -5.47 19.21
N LYS A 166 4.60 -4.40 19.76
CA LYS A 166 5.33 -3.48 20.65
C LYS A 166 5.81 -4.19 21.91
N GLU A 167 4.97 -5.02 22.52
CA GLU A 167 5.34 -5.82 23.70
C GLU A 167 6.48 -6.79 23.39
N ASN A 168 6.43 -7.47 22.25
CA ASN A 168 7.43 -8.48 21.86
C ASN A 168 8.78 -7.88 21.42
N SER A 169 8.77 -6.76 20.69
CA SER A 169 9.96 -6.23 20.00
C SER A 169 10.36 -4.81 20.39
N GLY A 170 9.51 -4.10 21.14
CA GLY A 170 9.68 -2.67 21.43
C GLY A 170 9.34 -1.75 20.24
N VAL A 171 9.07 -2.30 19.04
CA VAL A 171 8.79 -1.53 17.83
C VAL A 171 7.29 -1.24 17.72
N THR A 172 6.93 0.03 17.56
CA THR A 172 5.55 0.44 17.30
C THR A 172 5.28 0.44 15.81
N LEU A 173 4.34 -0.39 15.35
CA LEU A 173 3.91 -0.42 13.94
C LEU A 173 3.03 0.79 13.63
N GLU A 174 3.21 1.37 12.43
CA GLU A 174 2.39 2.46 11.90
C GLU A 174 1.48 1.92 10.77
N PRO A 175 0.14 2.10 10.86
CA PRO A 175 -0.75 1.68 9.80
C PRO A 175 -0.47 2.42 8.48
N GLU A 176 -0.45 1.69 7.36
CA GLU A 176 -0.46 2.23 6.00
C GLU A 176 -1.90 2.37 5.47
N VAL A 177 -2.81 1.56 5.96
CA VAL A 177 -4.23 1.62 5.62
C VAL A 177 -4.84 2.93 6.14
N ARG A 178 -5.73 3.50 5.32
CA ARG A 178 -6.50 4.70 5.68
C ARG A 178 -7.92 4.31 5.98
N ILE A 179 -8.37 4.62 7.18
CA ILE A 179 -9.75 4.44 7.60
C ILE A 179 -10.49 5.73 7.23
N ILE A 180 -11.56 5.61 6.44
CA ILE A 180 -12.39 6.72 5.99
C ILE A 180 -13.84 6.48 6.38
N GLY A 181 -14.56 7.54 6.70
CA GLY A 181 -15.94 7.53 7.16
C GLY A 181 -16.05 7.90 8.63
N ASP A 182 -17.28 8.03 9.08
CA ASP A 182 -17.59 8.36 10.47
C ASP A 182 -17.51 7.10 11.33
N LYS A 183 -16.99 7.24 12.55
CA LYS A 183 -17.11 6.19 13.55
C LYS A 183 -18.58 6.08 13.95
N LEU A 184 -19.21 4.97 13.62
CA LEU A 184 -20.51 4.63 14.18
C LEU A 184 -20.31 4.40 15.70
N ASN A 185 -20.93 5.24 16.50
CA ASN A 185 -20.96 5.11 17.97
C ASN A 185 -21.73 3.86 18.39
#